data_c75421e28c4746a3cd2c9d2d3fb98463
#
_entry.id   c75421e28c4746a3cd2c9d2d3fb98463
#
_cell.length_a   1.000
_cell.length_b   1.000
_cell.length_c   1.000
_cell.angle_alpha   90.00
_cell.angle_beta   90.00
_cell.angle_gamma   90.00
#
_symmetry.space_group_name_H-M   'P 1'
#
loop_
_entity.id
_entity.type
_entity.pdbx_description
1 polymer ?
#
loop_
_entity_poly.entity_id
_entity_poly.type
_entity_poly.pdbx_seq_one_letter_code
_entity_poly.pdbx_strand_id
1 'polypeptide(L)'
;MATSRVNSIEVRKINRNAIYRFLYKHDPISIQEIAQTLNMSLPTVTQNLKELQERDLIIESGLFESTGGRKAKAITYNSLKYAIGLDITRNHVGIVLIDLSGKLLNNVRKQYPFVNSKTYFAGVGNLVKLFIEECKIESRRILGVGIALPAILSEDKQLVNYATVIDFQGGNVKAFSEFIPYPCILSNDANAAGFAELWDENNIQNVVYLSLNNSVGGSIIIGKNIYSGQNQRSGEFGHMTIVRDGRTCYCGQKGCVDAYCSAKILSDSTNGNIAEFFRLLRLESGPQKALWDEYLTHLIVIINNLRMLYDCNVILGGYAGAYMDEYLEYLRELVSRRNSFEVDGSYLHVCKYKLEATAVGAALQHVESFINNV
;
A
#
# COMPACT_ATOMS: atom_id res chain seq x y z
N MET A 1 5.17 29.96 28.17
CA MET A 1 4.38 29.10 27.28
C MET A 1 3.26 29.94 26.69
N ALA A 2 3.38 30.33 25.43
CA ALA A 2 2.34 31.13 24.77
C ALA A 2 1.24 30.20 24.29
N THR A 3 0.09 30.25 24.93
CA THR A 3 -1.16 29.62 24.42
C THR A 3 -1.57 30.38 23.17
N SER A 4 -1.29 29.84 21.98
CA SER A 4 -1.82 30.40 20.74
C SER A 4 -3.34 30.34 20.81
N ARG A 5 -4.02 31.50 20.74
CA ARG A 5 -5.48 31.56 20.56
C ARG A 5 -5.77 30.88 19.23
N VAL A 6 -6.35 29.70 19.27
CA VAL A 6 -6.83 28.99 18.08
C VAL A 6 -7.86 29.89 17.42
N ASN A 7 -7.61 30.33 16.19
CA ASN A 7 -8.50 31.19 15.43
C ASN A 7 -9.82 30.47 15.14
N SER A 8 -10.95 31.15 15.13
CA SER A 8 -12.27 30.56 14.82
C SER A 8 -12.29 29.78 13.47
N ILE A 9 -11.47 30.20 12.52
CA ILE A 9 -11.28 29.54 11.22
C ILE A 9 -10.59 28.19 11.39
N GLU A 10 -9.57 28.09 12.24
CA GLU A 10 -8.86 26.84 12.53
C GLU A 10 -9.77 25.83 13.25
N VAL A 11 -10.55 26.30 14.25
CA VAL A 11 -11.54 25.44 14.94
C VAL A 11 -12.55 24.88 13.94
N ARG A 12 -13.04 25.71 13.02
CA ARG A 12 -14.00 25.30 11.99
C ARG A 12 -13.40 24.27 11.06
N LYS A 13 -12.14 24.44 10.62
CA LYS A 13 -11.42 23.46 9.81
C LYS A 13 -11.24 22.15 10.56
N ILE A 14 -10.83 22.18 11.82
CA ILE A 14 -10.65 20.99 12.66
C ILE A 14 -11.99 20.24 12.80
N ASN A 15 -13.08 20.93 13.08
CA ASN A 15 -14.41 20.33 13.22
C ASN A 15 -14.87 19.70 11.90
N ARG A 16 -14.69 20.39 10.77
CA ARG A 16 -15.03 19.86 9.45
C ARG A 16 -14.26 18.59 9.12
N ASN A 17 -12.95 18.58 9.35
CA ASN A 17 -12.11 17.39 9.14
C ASN A 17 -12.52 16.24 10.06
N ALA A 18 -12.87 16.53 11.32
CA ALA A 18 -13.34 15.51 12.25
C ALA A 18 -14.66 14.89 11.79
N ILE A 19 -15.62 15.72 11.34
CA ILE A 19 -16.91 15.28 10.81
C ILE A 19 -16.69 14.43 9.53
N TYR A 20 -15.86 14.89 8.60
CA TYR A 20 -15.63 14.15 7.36
C TYR A 20 -14.96 12.79 7.60
N ARG A 21 -13.93 12.73 8.47
CA ARG A 21 -13.29 11.48 8.88
C ARG A 21 -14.25 10.52 9.57
N PHE A 22 -15.16 11.06 10.37
CA PHE A 22 -16.17 10.26 11.05
C PHE A 22 -17.18 9.66 10.05
N LEU A 23 -17.68 10.49 9.13
CA LEU A 23 -18.53 10.07 8.00
C LEU A 23 -17.86 8.96 7.18
N TYR A 24 -16.61 9.16 6.83
CA TYR A 24 -15.85 8.19 6.03
C TYR A 24 -15.77 6.80 6.68
N LYS A 25 -15.74 6.73 8.02
CA LYS A 25 -15.62 5.48 8.77
C LYS A 25 -16.96 4.82 9.12
N HIS A 26 -18.05 5.57 9.16
CA HIS A 26 -19.35 5.15 9.72
C HIS A 26 -20.52 5.41 8.77
N ASP A 27 -20.28 5.30 7.48
CA ASP A 27 -21.20 5.59 6.38
C ASP A 27 -22.26 4.48 6.19
N PRO A 28 -23.56 4.81 6.07
CA PRO A 28 -24.20 6.12 6.24
C PRO A 28 -24.54 6.47 7.70
N ILE A 29 -24.61 7.76 8.05
CA ILE A 29 -24.86 8.22 9.41
C ILE A 29 -25.81 9.41 9.49
N SER A 30 -26.47 9.61 10.64
CA SER A 30 -27.37 10.74 10.91
C SER A 30 -26.63 11.93 11.52
N ILE A 31 -27.20 13.15 11.35
CA ILE A 31 -26.67 14.39 11.97
C ILE A 31 -26.61 14.26 13.50
N GLN A 32 -27.60 13.59 14.10
CA GLN A 32 -27.67 13.40 15.55
C GLN A 32 -26.53 12.53 16.07
N GLU A 33 -26.26 11.42 15.40
CA GLU A 33 -25.15 10.52 15.75
C GLU A 33 -23.79 11.20 15.62
N ILE A 34 -23.58 12.01 14.55
CA ILE A 34 -22.36 12.82 14.40
C ILE A 34 -22.21 13.77 15.60
N ALA A 35 -23.28 14.52 15.93
CA ALA A 35 -23.26 15.47 17.02
C ALA A 35 -22.97 14.81 18.37
N GLN A 36 -23.61 13.69 18.64
CA GLN A 36 -23.45 12.92 19.88
C GLN A 36 -22.04 12.34 20.02
N THR A 37 -21.56 11.64 18.97
CA THR A 37 -20.27 10.94 19.03
C THR A 37 -19.09 11.89 19.07
N LEU A 38 -19.16 13.00 18.31
CA LEU A 38 -18.09 14.00 18.29
C LEU A 38 -18.21 15.07 19.38
N ASN A 39 -19.21 14.98 20.26
CA ASN A 39 -19.50 15.98 21.29
C ASN A 39 -19.62 17.40 20.72
N MET A 40 -20.30 17.54 19.59
CA MET A 40 -20.52 18.82 18.91
C MET A 40 -21.99 19.24 19.01
N SER A 41 -22.26 20.57 19.00
CA SER A 41 -23.63 21.06 18.93
C SER A 41 -24.26 20.77 17.55
N LEU A 42 -25.56 20.48 17.50
CA LEU A 42 -26.28 20.29 16.24
C LEU A 42 -26.10 21.43 15.24
N PRO A 43 -26.16 22.75 15.65
CA PRO A 43 -25.86 23.83 14.74
C PRO A 43 -24.44 23.78 14.15
N THR A 44 -23.43 23.42 14.96
CA THR A 44 -22.04 23.25 14.49
C THR A 44 -21.92 22.16 13.44
N VAL A 45 -22.52 21.00 13.69
CA VAL A 45 -22.52 19.88 12.73
C VAL A 45 -23.24 20.27 11.46
N THR A 46 -24.46 20.84 11.56
CA THR A 46 -25.26 21.24 10.40
C THR A 46 -24.52 22.25 9.51
N GLN A 47 -23.85 23.24 10.11
CA GLN A 47 -23.08 24.22 9.36
C GLN A 47 -21.89 23.59 8.62
N ASN A 48 -21.13 22.71 9.28
CA ASN A 48 -20.00 22.03 8.63
C ASN A 48 -20.47 21.07 7.54
N LEU A 49 -21.58 20.35 7.73
CA LEU A 49 -22.17 19.50 6.70
C LEU A 49 -22.62 20.29 5.48
N LYS A 50 -23.21 21.49 5.68
CA LYS A 50 -23.56 22.37 4.57
C LYS A 50 -22.32 22.76 3.75
N GLU A 51 -21.21 23.12 4.39
CA GLU A 51 -19.95 23.40 3.69
C GLU A 51 -19.38 22.20 2.95
N LEU A 52 -19.45 21.00 3.54
CA LEU A 52 -19.03 19.77 2.88
C LEU A 52 -19.90 19.46 1.66
N GLN A 53 -21.21 19.72 1.74
CA GLN A 53 -22.15 19.54 0.63
C GLN A 53 -21.92 20.55 -0.49
N GLU A 54 -21.70 21.83 -0.15
CA GLU A 54 -21.34 22.88 -1.11
C GLU A 54 -20.02 22.57 -1.86
N ARG A 55 -19.13 21.82 -1.23
CA ARG A 55 -17.88 21.35 -1.83
C ARG A 55 -17.99 19.98 -2.54
N ASP A 56 -19.20 19.45 -2.67
CA ASP A 56 -19.47 18.15 -3.31
C ASP A 56 -18.73 16.97 -2.64
N LEU A 57 -18.56 17.02 -1.31
CA LEU A 57 -17.82 16.01 -0.54
C LEU A 57 -18.74 15.04 0.18
N ILE A 58 -19.99 15.39 0.36
CA ILE A 58 -21.03 14.56 0.97
C ILE A 58 -22.32 14.64 0.16
N ILE A 59 -23.13 13.59 0.27
CA ILE A 59 -24.47 13.52 -0.31
C ILE A 59 -25.48 13.00 0.71
N GLU A 60 -26.77 13.30 0.50
CA GLU A 60 -27.87 12.65 1.23
C GLU A 60 -28.18 11.34 0.53
N SER A 61 -27.98 10.20 1.20
CA SER A 61 -28.17 8.85 0.63
C SER A 61 -29.56 8.25 0.88
N GLY A 62 -30.45 8.97 1.57
CA GLY A 62 -31.80 8.52 1.87
C GLY A 62 -32.28 8.91 3.27
N LEU A 63 -33.22 8.12 3.81
CA LEU A 63 -33.78 8.30 5.14
C LEU A 63 -33.62 6.99 5.93
N PHE A 64 -33.21 7.09 7.17
CA PHE A 64 -33.24 5.94 8.08
C PHE A 64 -34.68 5.51 8.35
N GLU A 65 -34.89 4.21 8.64
CA GLU A 65 -36.17 3.71 9.10
C GLU A 65 -36.57 4.38 10.43
N SER A 66 -37.82 4.78 10.54
CA SER A 66 -38.32 5.51 11.72
C SER A 66 -38.80 4.53 12.79
N THR A 67 -38.33 4.73 14.01
CA THR A 67 -38.85 4.02 15.20
C THR A 67 -39.95 4.82 15.94
N GLY A 68 -40.62 5.79 15.25
CA GLY A 68 -41.73 6.55 15.84
C GLY A 68 -41.59 8.09 15.80
N GLY A 69 -40.76 8.64 14.92
CA GLY A 69 -40.55 10.08 14.76
C GLY A 69 -40.30 10.49 13.32
N ARG A 70 -39.92 11.76 13.08
CA ARG A 70 -39.49 12.23 11.76
C ARG A 70 -38.23 11.46 11.33
N LYS A 71 -38.29 10.84 10.14
CA LYS A 71 -37.18 10.08 9.57
C LYS A 71 -35.93 10.97 9.50
N ALA A 72 -34.83 10.48 10.07
CA ALA A 72 -33.54 11.15 9.99
C ALA A 72 -32.92 10.98 8.60
N LYS A 73 -32.30 12.03 8.07
CA LYS A 73 -31.56 11.95 6.80
C LYS A 73 -30.28 11.15 7.01
N ALA A 74 -30.04 10.21 6.10
CA ALA A 74 -28.80 9.49 6.01
C ALA A 74 -27.80 10.31 5.18
N ILE A 75 -26.64 10.58 5.75
CA ILE A 75 -25.56 11.33 5.11
C ILE A 75 -24.44 10.37 4.82
N THR A 76 -23.88 10.46 3.61
CA THR A 76 -22.75 9.67 3.15
C THR A 76 -21.68 10.56 2.50
N TYR A 77 -20.42 10.11 2.50
CA TYR A 77 -19.40 10.81 1.72
C TYR A 77 -19.62 10.59 0.22
N ASN A 78 -19.24 11.60 -0.57
CA ASN A 78 -19.29 11.47 -2.03
C ASN A 78 -18.06 10.72 -2.53
N SER A 79 -18.25 9.50 -3.02
CA SER A 79 -17.18 8.60 -3.49
C SER A 79 -16.56 8.99 -4.84
N LEU A 80 -17.01 10.09 -5.46
CA LEU A 80 -16.59 10.52 -6.80
C LEU A 80 -15.24 11.24 -6.83
N LYS A 81 -14.30 10.90 -5.93
CA LYS A 81 -12.89 11.28 -5.97
C LYS A 81 -12.05 10.04 -6.13
N TYR A 82 -10.96 10.19 -6.86
CA TYR A 82 -10.09 9.08 -7.26
C TYR A 82 -8.62 9.42 -7.04
N ALA A 83 -7.81 8.40 -6.84
CA ALA A 83 -6.37 8.53 -6.85
C ALA A 83 -5.75 7.54 -7.83
N ILE A 84 -4.61 7.91 -8.39
CA ILE A 84 -3.83 7.07 -9.28
C ILE A 84 -2.57 6.64 -8.56
N GLY A 85 -2.19 5.37 -8.72
CA GLY A 85 -0.94 4.84 -8.24
C GLY A 85 -0.09 4.29 -9.36
N LEU A 86 1.19 4.54 -9.29
CA LEU A 86 2.20 3.97 -10.17
C LEU A 86 3.09 3.02 -9.38
N ASP A 87 3.31 1.83 -9.93
CA ASP A 87 4.37 0.91 -9.53
C ASP A 87 5.44 0.91 -10.62
N ILE A 88 6.56 1.59 -10.37
CA ILE A 88 7.69 1.67 -11.31
C ILE A 88 8.76 0.69 -10.87
N THR A 89 8.96 -0.32 -11.69
CA THR A 89 10.02 -1.31 -11.51
C THR A 89 11.09 -1.15 -12.59
N ARG A 90 12.15 -1.96 -12.52
CA ARG A 90 13.21 -1.94 -13.54
C ARG A 90 12.67 -2.15 -14.96
N ASN A 91 11.63 -2.97 -15.15
CA ASN A 91 11.18 -3.41 -16.47
C ASN A 91 9.73 -3.03 -16.80
N HIS A 92 8.94 -2.58 -15.83
CA HIS A 92 7.50 -2.35 -16.01
C HIS A 92 7.03 -1.09 -15.31
N VAL A 93 5.94 -0.54 -15.82
CA VAL A 93 5.10 0.45 -15.14
C VAL A 93 3.71 -0.15 -14.95
N GLY A 94 3.31 -0.30 -13.69
CA GLY A 94 1.93 -0.60 -13.29
C GLY A 94 1.19 0.69 -12.99
N ILE A 95 -0.06 0.81 -13.40
CA ILE A 95 -0.93 1.95 -13.12
C ILE A 95 -2.23 1.43 -12.56
N VAL A 96 -2.70 1.99 -11.47
CA VAL A 96 -4.00 1.68 -10.87
C VAL A 96 -4.83 2.93 -10.68
N LEU A 97 -6.15 2.75 -10.70
CA LEU A 97 -7.13 3.72 -10.29
C LEU A 97 -7.88 3.18 -9.09
N ILE A 98 -7.96 3.97 -8.02
CA ILE A 98 -8.74 3.63 -6.84
C ILE A 98 -9.76 4.73 -6.53
N ASP A 99 -10.86 4.38 -5.87
CA ASP A 99 -11.78 5.32 -5.25
C ASP A 99 -11.34 5.71 -3.82
N LEU A 100 -12.13 6.52 -3.15
CA LEU A 100 -11.85 6.93 -1.77
C LEU A 100 -11.87 5.76 -0.78
N SER A 101 -12.57 4.67 -1.06
CA SER A 101 -12.56 3.49 -0.18
C SER A 101 -11.29 2.65 -0.32
N GLY A 102 -10.44 2.95 -1.29
CA GLY A 102 -9.29 2.13 -1.64
C GLY A 102 -9.63 0.98 -2.58
N LYS A 103 -10.87 0.92 -3.07
CA LYS A 103 -11.29 -0.11 -4.03
C LYS A 103 -10.58 0.10 -5.37
N LEU A 104 -9.94 -0.95 -5.85
CA LEU A 104 -9.34 -0.99 -7.17
C LEU A 104 -10.45 -0.99 -8.24
N LEU A 105 -10.48 0.05 -9.07
CA LEU A 105 -11.47 0.23 -10.14
C LEU A 105 -10.94 -0.19 -11.50
N ASN A 106 -9.68 0.10 -11.78
CA ASN A 106 -9.02 -0.28 -13.02
C ASN A 106 -7.51 -0.40 -12.80
N ASN A 107 -6.85 -1.22 -13.60
CA ASN A 107 -5.39 -1.37 -13.59
C ASN A 107 -4.87 -1.70 -14.98
N VAL A 108 -3.61 -1.35 -15.19
CA VAL A 108 -2.83 -1.76 -16.36
C VAL A 108 -1.37 -1.94 -15.97
N ARG A 109 -0.73 -2.96 -16.53
CA ARG A 109 0.71 -3.18 -16.39
C ARG A 109 1.34 -3.27 -17.77
N LYS A 110 2.35 -2.43 -18.02
CA LYS A 110 3.06 -2.37 -19.31
C LYS A 110 4.54 -2.66 -19.11
N GLN A 111 5.11 -3.39 -20.04
CA GLN A 111 6.56 -3.49 -20.16
C GLN A 111 7.09 -2.12 -20.63
N TYR A 112 7.80 -1.46 -19.74
CA TYR A 112 8.34 -0.13 -19.97
C TYR A 112 9.61 0.04 -19.13
N PRO A 113 10.77 -0.43 -19.65
CA PRO A 113 12.01 -0.45 -18.90
C PRO A 113 12.43 0.94 -18.44
N PHE A 114 12.82 1.04 -17.17
CA PHE A 114 13.23 2.29 -16.57
C PHE A 114 14.51 2.81 -17.22
N VAL A 115 14.49 4.07 -17.62
CA VAL A 115 15.66 4.84 -18.09
C VAL A 115 15.58 6.21 -17.43
N ASN A 116 16.65 6.61 -16.73
CA ASN A 116 16.71 7.94 -16.13
C ASN A 116 16.90 9.01 -17.21
N SER A 117 15.79 9.35 -17.86
CA SER A 117 15.79 10.31 -18.97
C SER A 117 14.47 11.08 -19.04
N LYS A 118 14.55 12.32 -19.53
CA LYS A 118 13.37 13.17 -19.76
C LYS A 118 12.33 12.49 -20.66
N THR A 119 12.78 11.74 -21.68
CA THR A 119 11.91 10.98 -22.58
C THR A 119 11.13 9.88 -21.85
N TYR A 120 11.77 9.18 -20.90
CA TYR A 120 11.11 8.18 -20.09
C TYR A 120 10.00 8.80 -19.24
N PHE A 121 10.30 9.88 -18.51
CA PHE A 121 9.32 10.54 -17.64
C PHE A 121 8.16 11.14 -18.42
N ALA A 122 8.42 11.71 -19.60
CA ALA A 122 7.38 12.17 -20.52
C ALA A 122 6.50 11.00 -21.01
N GLY A 123 7.11 9.85 -21.31
CA GLY A 123 6.39 8.64 -21.67
C GLY A 123 5.50 8.13 -20.53
N VAL A 124 5.97 8.12 -19.28
CA VAL A 124 5.15 7.77 -18.10
C VAL A 124 3.98 8.74 -17.96
N GLY A 125 4.20 10.05 -18.10
CA GLY A 125 3.13 11.06 -18.10
C GLY A 125 2.07 10.79 -19.17
N ASN A 126 2.50 10.40 -20.38
CA ASN A 126 1.57 10.02 -21.45
C ASN A 126 0.80 8.72 -21.13
N LEU A 127 1.44 7.72 -20.50
CA LEU A 127 0.74 6.50 -20.06
C LEU A 127 -0.34 6.82 -19.04
N VAL A 128 -0.08 7.70 -18.07
CA VAL A 128 -1.07 8.16 -17.09
C VAL A 128 -2.23 8.87 -17.77
N LYS A 129 -1.93 9.78 -18.71
CA LYS A 129 -2.97 10.50 -19.48
C LYS A 129 -3.90 9.52 -20.22
N LEU A 130 -3.33 8.61 -21.00
CA LEU A 130 -4.10 7.62 -21.76
C LEU A 130 -4.95 6.72 -20.84
N PHE A 131 -4.41 6.31 -19.71
CA PHE A 131 -5.13 5.51 -18.73
C PHE A 131 -6.35 6.26 -18.14
N ILE A 132 -6.21 7.55 -17.84
CA ILE A 132 -7.31 8.39 -17.35
C ILE A 132 -8.41 8.53 -18.42
N GLU A 133 -8.02 8.76 -19.67
CA GLU A 133 -8.93 8.85 -20.80
C GLU A 133 -9.71 7.54 -21.01
N GLU A 134 -9.03 6.39 -20.91
CA GLU A 134 -9.65 5.06 -20.99
C GLU A 134 -10.63 4.82 -19.85
N CYS A 135 -10.31 5.25 -18.62
CA CYS A 135 -11.20 5.17 -17.46
C CYS A 135 -12.40 6.13 -17.52
N LYS A 136 -12.41 7.09 -18.47
CA LYS A 136 -13.47 8.11 -18.65
C LYS A 136 -13.76 8.93 -17.40
N ILE A 137 -12.71 9.27 -16.66
CA ILE A 137 -12.82 10.04 -15.41
C ILE A 137 -12.50 11.51 -15.66
N GLU A 138 -13.33 12.38 -15.09
CA GLU A 138 -13.10 13.80 -15.14
C GLU A 138 -11.82 14.17 -14.36
N SER A 139 -10.89 14.88 -14.98
CA SER A 139 -9.60 15.30 -14.39
C SER A 139 -9.73 15.96 -13.01
N ARG A 140 -10.80 16.78 -12.79
CA ARG A 140 -11.06 17.47 -11.51
C ARG A 140 -11.39 16.54 -10.35
N ARG A 141 -11.65 15.26 -10.62
CA ARG A 141 -11.96 14.24 -9.61
C ARG A 141 -10.72 13.47 -9.16
N ILE A 142 -9.58 13.68 -9.81
CA ILE A 142 -8.31 13.03 -9.46
C ILE A 142 -7.62 13.85 -8.37
N LEU A 143 -7.33 13.20 -7.25
CA LEU A 143 -6.65 13.79 -6.10
C LEU A 143 -5.16 13.98 -6.34
N GLY A 144 -4.54 13.01 -7.01
CA GLY A 144 -3.12 13.00 -7.29
C GLY A 144 -2.62 11.66 -7.81
N VAL A 145 -1.32 11.59 -8.05
CA VAL A 145 -0.62 10.40 -8.53
C VAL A 145 0.48 10.02 -7.54
N GLY A 146 0.29 8.90 -6.84
CA GLY A 146 1.31 8.30 -6.00
C GLY A 146 2.26 7.47 -6.84
N ILE A 147 3.57 7.57 -6.62
CA ILE A 147 4.61 6.92 -7.43
C ILE A 147 5.48 6.08 -6.53
N ALA A 148 5.33 4.77 -6.61
CA ALA A 148 6.16 3.83 -5.89
C ALA A 148 7.39 3.42 -6.70
N LEU A 149 8.54 3.40 -6.03
CA LEU A 149 9.85 3.10 -6.59
C LEU A 149 10.60 2.12 -5.68
N PRO A 150 11.43 1.21 -6.21
CA PRO A 150 12.36 0.42 -5.42
C PRO A 150 13.56 1.29 -4.99
N ALA A 151 13.31 2.18 -4.05
CA ALA A 151 14.26 3.22 -3.63
C ALA A 151 14.07 3.63 -2.17
N ILE A 152 15.17 4.00 -1.51
CA ILE A 152 15.15 4.67 -0.22
C ILE A 152 14.99 6.17 -0.46
N LEU A 153 13.97 6.76 0.12
CA LEU A 153 13.62 8.16 -0.06
C LEU A 153 14.12 9.02 1.12
N SER A 154 14.17 10.33 0.91
CA SER A 154 14.28 11.31 1.99
C SER A 154 13.03 11.29 2.89
N GLU A 155 13.15 11.82 4.10
CA GLU A 155 12.05 11.88 5.08
C GLU A 155 10.83 12.64 4.52
N ASP A 156 11.07 13.73 3.80
CA ASP A 156 10.03 14.52 3.13
C ASP A 156 9.50 13.89 1.82
N LYS A 157 10.01 12.71 1.44
CA LYS A 157 9.64 11.96 0.22
C LYS A 157 9.84 12.73 -1.09
N GLN A 158 10.72 13.73 -1.10
CA GLN A 158 10.98 14.55 -2.28
C GLN A 158 12.17 14.04 -3.09
N LEU A 159 13.13 13.38 -2.44
CA LEU A 159 14.40 12.95 -3.04
C LEU A 159 14.59 11.44 -2.92
N VAL A 160 15.28 10.89 -3.90
CA VAL A 160 15.75 9.50 -3.91
C VAL A 160 17.18 9.47 -3.36
N ASN A 161 17.33 9.01 -2.13
CA ASN A 161 18.64 8.92 -1.46
C ASN A 161 19.45 7.73 -1.98
N TYR A 162 18.79 6.62 -2.29
CA TYR A 162 19.45 5.39 -2.73
C TYR A 162 18.52 4.56 -3.62
N ALA A 163 18.99 4.15 -4.79
CA ALA A 163 18.23 3.33 -5.74
C ALA A 163 19.20 2.50 -6.59
N THR A 164 19.41 1.23 -6.23
CA THR A 164 20.29 0.31 -6.97
C THR A 164 19.58 -0.55 -7.99
N VAL A 165 18.29 -0.82 -7.76
CA VAL A 165 17.46 -1.62 -8.68
C VAL A 165 17.17 -0.85 -9.97
N ILE A 166 16.97 0.48 -9.83
CA ILE A 166 16.80 1.42 -10.92
C ILE A 166 17.87 2.53 -10.80
N ASP A 167 18.40 3.01 -11.91
CA ASP A 167 19.41 4.07 -11.90
C ASP A 167 18.73 5.45 -11.72
N PHE A 168 18.31 5.74 -10.48
CA PHE A 168 17.59 6.98 -10.14
C PHE A 168 18.09 7.64 -8.85
N GLN A 169 19.31 7.33 -8.41
CA GLN A 169 19.90 7.97 -7.23
C GLN A 169 20.05 9.49 -7.46
N GLY A 170 19.67 10.29 -6.45
CA GLY A 170 19.62 11.75 -6.55
C GLY A 170 18.44 12.29 -7.34
N GLY A 171 17.58 11.41 -7.87
CA GLY A 171 16.33 11.78 -8.52
C GLY A 171 15.34 12.43 -7.54
N ASN A 172 14.34 13.12 -8.07
CA ASN A 172 13.33 13.77 -7.26
C ASN A 172 11.94 13.70 -7.93
N VAL A 173 10.91 14.04 -7.16
CA VAL A 173 9.52 14.02 -7.63
C VAL A 173 9.27 14.91 -8.86
N LYS A 174 10.06 15.97 -9.06
CA LYS A 174 9.91 16.90 -10.19
C LYS A 174 10.13 16.22 -11.54
N ALA A 175 10.95 15.16 -11.59
CA ALA A 175 11.15 14.39 -12.81
C ALA A 175 9.82 13.85 -13.39
N PHE A 176 8.87 13.50 -12.52
CA PHE A 176 7.54 13.02 -12.92
C PHE A 176 6.53 14.17 -13.01
N SER A 177 6.51 15.08 -12.04
CA SER A 177 5.50 16.15 -11.97
C SER A 177 5.64 17.20 -13.08
N GLU A 178 6.77 17.24 -13.80
CA GLU A 178 6.91 18.03 -15.02
C GLU A 178 5.95 17.54 -16.14
N PHE A 179 5.61 16.24 -16.16
CA PHE A 179 4.81 15.59 -17.20
C PHE A 179 3.45 15.07 -16.73
N ILE A 180 3.21 15.05 -15.43
CA ILE A 180 1.95 14.60 -14.82
C ILE A 180 1.26 15.81 -14.23
N PRO A 181 0.09 16.26 -14.78
CA PRO A 181 -0.56 17.52 -14.38
C PRO A 181 -1.39 17.37 -13.08
N TYR A 182 -0.95 16.50 -12.18
CA TYR A 182 -1.58 16.25 -10.88
C TYR A 182 -0.52 16.30 -9.78
N PRO A 183 -0.90 16.56 -8.52
CA PRO A 183 0.01 16.43 -7.39
C PRO A 183 0.67 15.05 -7.38
N CYS A 184 2.00 15.00 -7.33
CA CYS A 184 2.77 13.78 -7.29
C CYS A 184 3.45 13.61 -5.94
N ILE A 185 3.53 12.36 -5.45
CA ILE A 185 4.25 11.98 -4.23
C ILE A 185 5.04 10.69 -4.50
N LEU A 186 6.30 10.64 -4.03
CA LEU A 186 7.09 9.41 -4.10
C LEU A 186 6.83 8.52 -2.89
N SER A 187 6.96 7.21 -3.09
CA SER A 187 6.90 6.21 -2.04
C SER A 187 7.93 5.10 -2.30
N ASN A 188 8.48 4.53 -1.23
CA ASN A 188 9.16 3.25 -1.36
C ASN A 188 8.12 2.15 -1.70
N ASP A 189 8.46 1.21 -2.57
CA ASP A 189 7.57 0.18 -3.09
C ASP A 189 7.01 -0.75 -2.00
N ALA A 190 7.87 -1.26 -1.11
CA ALA A 190 7.45 -2.15 -0.03
C ALA A 190 6.62 -1.42 1.04
N ASN A 191 6.97 -0.15 1.36
CA ASN A 191 6.20 0.67 2.28
C ASN A 191 4.82 1.02 1.71
N ALA A 192 4.72 1.30 0.42
CA ALA A 192 3.45 1.51 -0.25
C ALA A 192 2.58 0.25 -0.17
N ALA A 193 3.14 -0.91 -0.52
CA ALA A 193 2.41 -2.17 -0.47
C ALA A 193 1.90 -2.52 0.94
N GLY A 194 2.76 -2.36 1.96
CA GLY A 194 2.32 -2.56 3.35
C GLY A 194 1.24 -1.59 3.79
N PHE A 195 1.30 -0.33 3.36
CA PHE A 195 0.26 0.66 3.64
C PHE A 195 -1.09 0.28 3.03
N ALA A 196 -1.09 -0.31 1.82
CA ALA A 196 -2.32 -0.80 1.20
C ALA A 196 -3.03 -1.86 2.05
N GLU A 197 -2.26 -2.76 2.67
CA GLU A 197 -2.81 -3.85 3.48
C GLU A 197 -3.48 -3.36 4.78
N LEU A 198 -3.10 -2.17 5.27
CA LEU A 198 -3.68 -1.59 6.47
C LEU A 198 -4.95 -0.79 6.23
N TRP A 199 -5.22 -0.39 4.99
CA TRP A 199 -6.24 0.61 4.70
C TRP A 199 -7.63 0.23 5.21
N ASP A 200 -8.04 -1.02 5.04
CA ASP A 200 -9.36 -1.53 5.43
C ASP A 200 -9.37 -2.28 6.77
N GLU A 201 -8.21 -2.50 7.38
CA GLU A 201 -8.10 -3.34 8.56
C GLU A 201 -8.23 -2.52 9.85
N ASN A 202 -9.46 -2.39 10.36
CA ASN A 202 -9.70 -1.65 11.60
C ASN A 202 -9.05 -2.29 12.83
N ASN A 203 -8.82 -3.61 12.84
CA ASN A 203 -8.33 -4.37 13.99
C ASN A 203 -6.81 -4.60 13.97
N ILE A 204 -6.13 -4.45 12.85
CA ILE A 204 -4.69 -4.63 12.76
C ILE A 204 -3.99 -3.31 13.09
N GLN A 205 -3.20 -3.30 14.16
CA GLN A 205 -2.38 -2.16 14.55
C GLN A 205 -0.91 -2.35 14.18
N ASN A 206 -0.43 -3.57 14.30
CA ASN A 206 0.95 -3.93 14.03
C ASN A 206 0.99 -5.05 13.00
N VAL A 207 1.82 -4.90 11.99
CA VAL A 207 2.02 -5.91 10.95
C VAL A 207 3.39 -5.74 10.29
N VAL A 208 3.97 -6.83 9.87
CA VAL A 208 5.13 -6.86 8.97
C VAL A 208 4.66 -7.33 7.61
N TYR A 209 4.90 -6.53 6.59
CA TYR A 209 4.71 -6.91 5.20
C TYR A 209 6.04 -7.40 4.62
N LEU A 210 6.10 -8.65 4.17
CA LEU A 210 7.26 -9.24 3.51
C LEU A 210 7.03 -9.26 2.00
N SER A 211 7.77 -8.42 1.29
CA SER A 211 7.66 -8.24 -0.16
C SER A 211 8.58 -9.22 -0.89
N LEU A 212 8.00 -10.28 -1.45
CA LEU A 212 8.70 -11.33 -2.21
C LEU A 212 8.72 -10.97 -3.71
N ASN A 213 9.41 -9.90 -4.04
CA ASN A 213 9.63 -9.41 -5.41
C ASN A 213 10.93 -9.98 -6.00
N ASN A 214 11.39 -9.46 -7.15
CA ASN A 214 12.69 -9.82 -7.75
C ASN A 214 13.87 -9.47 -6.83
N SER A 215 13.68 -8.56 -5.89
CA SER A 215 14.45 -8.40 -4.67
C SER A 215 13.50 -8.42 -3.49
N VAL A 216 13.94 -9.00 -2.36
CA VAL A 216 13.14 -9.09 -1.14
C VAL A 216 13.27 -7.78 -0.38
N GLY A 217 12.14 -7.22 0.01
CA GLY A 217 12.04 -6.06 0.88
C GLY A 217 10.91 -6.25 1.88
N GLY A 218 10.49 -5.19 2.52
CA GLY A 218 9.31 -5.22 3.36
C GLY A 218 9.01 -3.89 4.02
N SER A 219 7.94 -3.87 4.79
CA SER A 219 7.61 -2.73 5.65
C SER A 219 7.23 -3.20 7.04
N ILE A 220 7.54 -2.39 8.02
CA ILE A 220 7.19 -2.59 9.42
C ILE A 220 6.16 -1.53 9.77
N ILE A 221 5.02 -1.97 10.27
CA ILE A 221 3.91 -1.10 10.66
C ILE A 221 3.64 -1.28 12.13
N ILE A 222 3.71 -0.20 12.89
CA ILE A 222 3.51 -0.16 14.34
C ILE A 222 2.52 0.95 14.66
N GLY A 223 1.43 0.62 15.38
CA GLY A 223 0.39 1.59 15.71
C GLY A 223 -0.27 2.22 14.47
N LYS A 224 -0.43 1.45 13.38
CA LYS A 224 -0.93 1.90 12.06
C LYS A 224 -0.02 2.90 11.33
N ASN A 225 1.23 3.05 11.77
CA ASN A 225 2.21 3.91 11.11
C ASN A 225 3.37 3.08 10.57
N ILE A 226 3.86 3.44 9.39
CA ILE A 226 5.06 2.85 8.84
C ILE A 226 6.26 3.27 9.69
N TYR A 227 6.98 2.29 10.21
CA TYR A 227 8.24 2.51 10.89
C TYR A 227 9.38 2.53 9.88
N SER A 228 9.88 3.71 9.54
CA SER A 228 10.92 3.90 8.53
C SER A 228 12.34 3.73 9.06
N GLY A 229 12.52 3.73 10.40
CA GLY A 229 13.86 3.75 11.03
C GLY A 229 14.56 5.11 10.90
N GLN A 230 15.70 5.25 11.56
CA GLN A 230 16.45 6.51 11.62
C GLN A 230 16.97 6.98 10.24
N ASN A 231 17.31 6.04 9.35
CA ASN A 231 17.92 6.32 8.05
C ASN A 231 17.01 5.87 6.88
N GLN A 232 15.70 5.73 7.12
CA GLN A 232 14.72 5.25 6.12
C GLN A 232 15.06 3.83 5.58
N ARG A 233 15.73 2.98 6.37
CA ARG A 233 16.20 1.63 5.99
C ARG A 233 15.48 0.51 6.73
N SER A 234 14.41 0.83 7.43
CA SER A 234 13.59 -0.20 8.07
C SER A 234 12.92 -1.08 7.01
N GLY A 235 12.81 -2.38 7.28
CA GLY A 235 12.20 -3.30 6.32
C GLY A 235 13.13 -3.87 5.26
N GLU A 236 14.44 -3.56 5.28
CA GLU A 236 15.45 -4.17 4.39
C GLU A 236 15.70 -5.66 4.72
N PHE A 237 14.61 -6.44 4.85
CA PHE A 237 14.64 -7.85 5.25
C PHE A 237 15.42 -8.73 4.29
N GLY A 238 15.45 -8.37 3.01
CA GLY A 238 16.22 -9.08 1.99
C GLY A 238 17.71 -9.21 2.32
N HIS A 239 18.24 -8.29 3.12
CA HIS A 239 19.66 -8.28 3.51
C HIS A 239 19.95 -8.93 4.88
N MET A 240 18.92 -9.46 5.56
CA MET A 240 19.15 -10.27 6.76
C MET A 240 19.84 -11.60 6.38
N THR A 241 20.87 -11.99 7.12
CA THR A 241 21.58 -13.26 6.92
C THR A 241 20.78 -14.40 7.54
N ILE A 242 20.36 -15.39 6.72
CA ILE A 242 19.67 -16.61 7.16
C ILE A 242 20.51 -17.87 6.96
N VAL A 243 21.54 -17.79 6.11
CA VAL A 243 22.48 -18.91 5.88
C VAL A 243 23.89 -18.38 5.99
N ARG A 244 24.57 -18.71 7.08
CA ARG A 244 25.98 -18.32 7.27
C ARG A 244 26.86 -18.83 6.13
N ASP A 245 27.68 -17.93 5.56
CA ASP A 245 28.59 -18.24 4.45
C ASP A 245 27.89 -18.85 3.19
N GLY A 246 26.59 -18.59 3.04
CA GLY A 246 25.75 -19.14 1.97
C GLY A 246 25.92 -18.44 0.63
N ARG A 247 24.84 -18.43 -0.18
CA ARG A 247 24.81 -17.82 -1.53
C ARG A 247 25.17 -16.34 -1.50
N THR A 248 25.91 -15.88 -2.49
CA THR A 248 26.25 -14.47 -2.64
C THR A 248 25.00 -13.68 -3.05
N CYS A 249 24.69 -12.62 -2.31
CA CYS A 249 23.64 -11.67 -2.61
C CYS A 249 24.17 -10.57 -3.56
N TYR A 250 23.27 -9.93 -4.30
CA TYR A 250 23.63 -8.79 -5.17
C TYR A 250 24.26 -7.60 -4.39
N CYS A 251 24.01 -7.49 -3.09
CA CYS A 251 24.63 -6.49 -2.23
C CYS A 251 26.10 -6.78 -1.89
N GLY A 252 26.65 -7.91 -2.37
CA GLY A 252 28.02 -8.34 -2.13
C GLY A 252 28.21 -9.18 -0.84
N GLN A 253 27.21 -9.26 0.03
CA GLN A 253 27.24 -10.11 1.24
C GLN A 253 26.81 -11.54 0.92
N LYS A 254 27.06 -12.46 1.85
CA LYS A 254 26.67 -13.87 1.72
C LYS A 254 25.53 -14.23 2.68
N GLY A 255 24.64 -15.12 2.21
CA GLY A 255 23.62 -15.72 3.05
C GLY A 255 22.37 -14.87 3.28
N CYS A 256 22.22 -13.76 2.58
CA CYS A 256 21.06 -12.87 2.68
C CYS A 256 19.75 -13.58 2.27
N VAL A 257 18.63 -13.22 2.88
CA VAL A 257 17.27 -13.69 2.52
C VAL A 257 17.01 -13.57 1.02
N ASP A 258 17.42 -12.48 0.41
CA ASP A 258 17.23 -12.20 -1.02
C ASP A 258 17.77 -13.31 -1.93
N ALA A 259 18.94 -13.84 -1.60
CA ALA A 259 19.58 -14.92 -2.37
C ALA A 259 18.85 -16.26 -2.30
N TYR A 260 17.79 -16.38 -1.48
CA TYR A 260 17.02 -17.62 -1.28
C TYR A 260 15.51 -17.42 -1.46
N CYS A 261 14.97 -16.23 -1.17
CA CYS A 261 13.54 -15.98 -1.09
C CYS A 261 13.02 -14.93 -2.09
N SER A 262 13.86 -14.40 -3.00
CA SER A 262 13.36 -13.53 -4.06
C SER A 262 12.52 -14.29 -5.07
N ALA A 263 11.53 -13.63 -5.67
CA ALA A 263 10.72 -14.21 -6.75
C ALA A 263 11.56 -14.63 -7.95
N LYS A 264 12.70 -13.97 -8.13
CA LYS A 264 13.68 -14.31 -9.16
C LYS A 264 14.19 -15.74 -9.07
N ILE A 265 14.41 -16.27 -7.86
CA ILE A 265 14.85 -17.65 -7.62
C ILE A 265 13.88 -18.66 -8.26
N LEU A 266 12.58 -18.39 -8.15
CA LEU A 266 11.54 -19.24 -8.74
C LEU A 266 11.42 -19.02 -10.25
N SER A 267 11.33 -17.76 -10.68
CA SER A 267 11.07 -17.40 -12.07
C SER A 267 12.24 -17.68 -13.03
N ASP A 268 13.49 -17.69 -12.55
CA ASP A 268 14.65 -18.00 -13.40
C ASP A 268 14.56 -19.43 -13.98
N SER A 269 13.90 -20.37 -13.29
CA SER A 269 13.64 -21.72 -13.80
C SER A 269 12.64 -21.76 -14.97
N THR A 270 11.95 -20.66 -15.23
CA THR A 270 10.93 -20.49 -16.28
C THR A 270 11.19 -19.22 -17.11
N ASN A 271 12.44 -18.90 -17.38
CA ASN A 271 12.87 -17.76 -18.20
C ASN A 271 12.28 -16.41 -17.72
N GLY A 272 12.19 -16.21 -16.40
CA GLY A 272 11.67 -15.00 -15.79
C GLY A 272 10.13 -14.93 -15.63
N ASN A 273 9.43 -16.02 -15.96
CA ASN A 273 7.97 -16.07 -15.88
C ASN A 273 7.49 -16.77 -14.59
N ILE A 274 7.18 -16.00 -13.56
CA ILE A 274 6.71 -16.51 -12.28
C ILE A 274 5.36 -17.25 -12.38
N ALA A 275 4.44 -16.78 -13.24
CA ALA A 275 3.16 -17.44 -13.44
C ALA A 275 3.33 -18.85 -14.04
N GLU A 276 4.26 -19.01 -14.97
CA GLU A 276 4.60 -20.30 -15.54
C GLU A 276 5.23 -21.24 -14.50
N PHE A 277 6.07 -20.69 -13.59
CA PHE A 277 6.61 -21.48 -12.48
C PHE A 277 5.48 -22.09 -11.64
N PHE A 278 4.51 -21.28 -11.19
CA PHE A 278 3.40 -21.78 -10.38
C PHE A 278 2.44 -22.67 -11.18
N ARG A 279 2.29 -22.45 -12.48
CA ARG A 279 1.54 -23.37 -13.35
C ARG A 279 2.17 -24.76 -13.40
N LEU A 280 3.49 -24.82 -13.55
CA LEU A 280 4.24 -26.09 -13.57
C LEU A 280 4.27 -26.75 -12.20
N LEU A 281 4.39 -25.97 -11.12
CA LEU A 281 4.38 -26.48 -9.75
C LEU A 281 3.09 -27.24 -9.43
N ARG A 282 1.92 -26.76 -9.93
CA ARG A 282 0.62 -27.44 -9.76
C ARG A 282 0.54 -28.80 -10.43
N LEU A 283 1.42 -29.10 -11.37
CA LEU A 283 1.49 -30.43 -12.01
C LEU A 283 2.20 -31.46 -11.13
N GLU A 284 2.70 -31.04 -9.95
CA GLU A 284 3.39 -31.87 -8.93
C GLU A 284 4.56 -32.72 -9.48
N SER A 285 5.04 -32.41 -10.67
CA SER A 285 6.11 -33.13 -11.36
C SER A 285 7.18 -32.18 -11.86
N GLY A 286 8.44 -32.63 -11.79
CA GLY A 286 9.57 -31.89 -12.35
C GLY A 286 10.39 -31.08 -11.32
N PRO A 287 11.39 -30.33 -11.81
CA PRO A 287 12.36 -29.61 -10.97
C PRO A 287 11.74 -28.47 -10.14
N GLN A 288 10.55 -27.98 -10.51
CA GLN A 288 9.88 -26.88 -9.79
C GLN A 288 9.50 -27.29 -8.37
N LYS A 289 9.13 -28.54 -8.14
CA LYS A 289 8.78 -29.03 -6.79
C LYS A 289 9.98 -28.99 -5.85
N ALA A 290 11.13 -29.49 -6.30
CA ALA A 290 12.35 -29.48 -5.49
C ALA A 290 12.83 -28.05 -5.19
N LEU A 291 12.75 -27.16 -6.18
CA LEU A 291 13.09 -25.74 -6.01
C LEU A 291 12.12 -25.05 -5.04
N TRP A 292 10.82 -25.37 -5.12
CA TRP A 292 9.81 -24.87 -4.22
C TRP A 292 10.04 -25.32 -2.77
N ASP A 293 10.34 -26.58 -2.55
CA ASP A 293 10.61 -27.10 -1.22
C ASP A 293 11.86 -26.48 -0.59
N GLU A 294 12.91 -26.24 -1.38
CA GLU A 294 14.10 -25.49 -0.94
C GLU A 294 13.72 -24.04 -0.60
N TYR A 295 12.97 -23.36 -1.47
CA TYR A 295 12.50 -21.98 -1.27
C TYR A 295 11.71 -21.85 0.04
N LEU A 296 10.77 -22.77 0.30
CA LEU A 296 9.99 -22.80 1.53
C LEU A 296 10.85 -23.00 2.77
N THR A 297 11.88 -23.85 2.70
CA THR A 297 12.80 -24.10 3.82
C THR A 297 13.44 -22.79 4.30
N HIS A 298 13.78 -21.88 3.40
CA HIS A 298 14.34 -20.58 3.74
C HIS A 298 13.28 -19.56 4.10
N LEU A 299 12.13 -19.58 3.41
CA LEU A 299 11.02 -18.64 3.67
C LEU A 299 10.45 -18.79 5.09
N ILE A 300 10.29 -20.02 5.58
CA ILE A 300 9.81 -20.24 6.97
C ILE A 300 10.79 -19.72 8.02
N VAL A 301 12.10 -19.67 7.72
CA VAL A 301 13.10 -19.12 8.64
C VAL A 301 12.88 -17.61 8.81
N ILE A 302 12.76 -16.88 7.70
CA ILE A 302 12.56 -15.43 7.78
C ILE A 302 11.20 -15.09 8.37
N ILE A 303 10.12 -15.81 8.03
CA ILE A 303 8.80 -15.59 8.63
C ILE A 303 8.86 -15.75 10.15
N ASN A 304 9.47 -16.83 10.63
CA ASN A 304 9.63 -17.06 12.07
C ASN A 304 10.48 -15.98 12.75
N ASN A 305 11.58 -15.55 12.12
CA ASN A 305 12.42 -14.48 12.67
C ASN A 305 11.65 -13.17 12.79
N LEU A 306 10.86 -12.80 11.78
CA LEU A 306 10.02 -11.61 11.82
C LEU A 306 8.94 -11.71 12.89
N ARG A 307 8.31 -12.88 13.05
CA ARG A 307 7.35 -13.13 14.14
C ARG A 307 8.01 -12.97 15.51
N MET A 308 9.20 -13.52 15.72
CA MET A 308 9.93 -13.41 16.99
C MET A 308 10.40 -11.97 17.28
N LEU A 309 10.73 -11.19 16.25
CA LEU A 309 11.20 -9.80 16.43
C LEU A 309 10.06 -8.81 16.72
N TYR A 310 8.90 -8.99 16.10
CA TYR A 310 7.84 -7.98 16.11
C TYR A 310 6.55 -8.42 16.82
N ASP A 311 6.42 -9.71 17.12
CA ASP A 311 5.21 -10.29 17.76
C ASP A 311 3.89 -9.78 17.14
N CYS A 312 3.80 -9.85 15.82
CA CYS A 312 2.65 -9.35 15.05
C CYS A 312 2.39 -10.20 13.82
N ASN A 313 1.30 -9.97 13.13
CA ASN A 313 0.97 -10.64 11.87
C ASN A 313 2.06 -10.39 10.82
N VAL A 314 2.30 -11.40 9.98
CA VAL A 314 3.19 -11.33 8.81
C VAL A 314 2.34 -11.51 7.55
N ILE A 315 2.43 -10.56 6.63
CA ILE A 315 1.72 -10.59 5.34
C ILE A 315 2.74 -10.86 4.24
N LEU A 316 2.52 -11.92 3.47
CA LEU A 316 3.31 -12.24 2.29
C LEU A 316 2.74 -11.51 1.07
N GLY A 317 3.57 -10.73 0.40
CA GLY A 317 3.20 -10.03 -0.81
C GLY A 317 4.30 -10.02 -1.86
N GLY A 318 4.17 -9.16 -2.86
CA GLY A 318 5.05 -9.12 -4.02
C GLY A 318 4.74 -10.21 -5.04
N TYR A 319 5.61 -10.39 -6.04
CA TYR A 319 5.34 -11.29 -7.17
C TYR A 319 5.14 -12.74 -6.77
N ALA A 320 5.98 -13.29 -5.88
CA ALA A 320 5.77 -14.64 -5.38
C ALA A 320 4.61 -14.68 -4.39
N GLY A 321 4.46 -13.68 -3.52
CA GLY A 321 3.39 -13.57 -2.55
C GLY A 321 1.99 -13.62 -3.18
N ALA A 322 1.83 -13.07 -4.38
CA ALA A 322 0.55 -13.07 -5.09
C ALA A 322 -0.01 -14.48 -5.39
N TYR A 323 0.84 -15.51 -5.39
CA TYR A 323 0.48 -16.90 -5.64
C TYR A 323 0.42 -17.76 -4.37
N MET A 324 0.63 -17.17 -3.18
CA MET A 324 0.76 -17.94 -1.93
C MET A 324 -0.58 -18.38 -1.33
N ASP A 325 -1.74 -17.92 -1.82
CA ASP A 325 -3.05 -18.32 -1.28
C ASP A 325 -3.24 -19.84 -1.28
N GLU A 326 -2.89 -20.49 -2.39
CA GLU A 326 -3.04 -21.94 -2.57
C GLU A 326 -2.15 -22.74 -1.60
N TYR A 327 -1.08 -22.11 -1.11
CA TYR A 327 -0.09 -22.73 -0.23
C TYR A 327 -0.17 -22.24 1.21
N LEU A 328 -1.11 -21.34 1.54
CA LEU A 328 -1.15 -20.67 2.84
C LEU A 328 -1.30 -21.64 4.00
N GLU A 329 -2.22 -22.61 3.90
CA GLU A 329 -2.43 -23.59 4.96
C GLU A 329 -1.20 -24.48 5.16
N TYR A 330 -0.56 -24.90 4.08
CA TYR A 330 0.71 -25.65 4.16
C TYR A 330 1.83 -24.80 4.78
N LEU A 331 1.93 -23.53 4.41
CA LEU A 331 2.88 -22.58 5.01
C LEU A 331 2.61 -22.41 6.51
N ARG A 332 1.35 -22.28 6.92
CA ARG A 332 0.95 -22.19 8.33
C ARG A 332 1.38 -23.42 9.12
N GLU A 333 1.19 -24.60 8.57
CA GLU A 333 1.68 -25.84 9.16
C GLU A 333 3.21 -25.85 9.31
N LEU A 334 3.95 -25.42 8.30
CA LEU A 334 5.41 -25.37 8.34
C LEU A 334 5.94 -24.36 9.37
N VAL A 335 5.35 -23.17 9.46
CA VAL A 335 5.79 -22.16 10.42
C VAL A 335 5.40 -22.52 11.86
N SER A 336 4.25 -23.18 12.08
CA SER A 336 3.82 -23.63 13.41
C SER A 336 4.80 -24.65 14.01
N ARG A 337 5.34 -25.55 13.20
CA ARG A 337 6.36 -26.51 13.65
C ARG A 337 7.67 -25.88 14.12
N ARG A 338 7.92 -24.64 13.72
CA ARG A 338 9.14 -23.87 14.04
C ARG A 338 8.91 -22.85 15.15
N ASN A 339 7.67 -22.46 15.40
CA ASN A 339 7.31 -21.49 16.42
C ASN A 339 7.33 -22.16 17.82
N SER A 340 7.94 -21.46 18.81
CA SER A 340 8.04 -21.96 20.19
C SER A 340 6.88 -21.57 21.08
N PHE A 341 6.03 -20.63 20.64
CA PHE A 341 4.98 -20.01 21.46
C PHE A 341 3.57 -20.31 20.95
N GLU A 342 3.41 -20.60 19.66
CA GLU A 342 2.13 -20.74 18.99
C GLU A 342 2.02 -22.12 18.34
N VAL A 343 0.86 -22.76 18.49
CA VAL A 343 0.58 -24.10 17.94
C VAL A 343 0.06 -24.06 16.52
N ASP A 344 -0.24 -22.88 16.01
CA ASP A 344 -0.73 -22.67 14.66
C ASP A 344 0.04 -21.53 13.95
N GLY A 345 -0.18 -21.36 12.66
CA GLY A 345 0.40 -20.28 11.86
C GLY A 345 -0.59 -19.17 11.54
N SER A 346 -1.61 -18.95 12.37
CA SER A 346 -2.72 -18.02 12.10
C SER A 346 -2.27 -16.58 11.89
N TYR A 347 -1.11 -16.20 12.41
CA TYR A 347 -0.47 -14.89 12.21
C TYR A 347 0.05 -14.67 10.78
N LEU A 348 0.11 -15.73 9.95
CA LEU A 348 0.57 -15.63 8.58
C LEU A 348 -0.62 -15.40 7.63
N HIS A 349 -0.51 -14.36 6.82
CA HIS A 349 -1.50 -13.94 5.84
C HIS A 349 -0.87 -13.73 4.46
N VAL A 350 -1.72 -13.66 3.43
CA VAL A 350 -1.32 -13.29 2.07
C VAL A 350 -1.95 -11.95 1.73
N CYS A 351 -1.24 -11.13 0.98
CA CYS A 351 -1.64 -9.78 0.60
C CYS A 351 -2.98 -9.76 -0.18
N LYS A 352 -3.81 -8.76 0.14
CA LYS A 352 -5.15 -8.56 -0.44
C LYS A 352 -5.06 -8.12 -1.91
N TYR A 353 -4.23 -7.14 -2.20
CA TYR A 353 -4.16 -6.50 -3.52
C TYR A 353 -3.22 -7.19 -4.51
N LYS A 354 -2.60 -8.31 -4.12
CA LYS A 354 -1.74 -9.14 -4.98
C LYS A 354 -0.65 -8.31 -5.68
N LEU A 355 -0.63 -8.32 -7.00
CA LEU A 355 0.38 -7.61 -7.81
C LEU A 355 0.22 -6.08 -7.76
N GLU A 356 -0.98 -5.58 -7.44
CA GLU A 356 -1.31 -4.17 -7.43
C GLU A 356 -1.06 -3.48 -6.09
N ALA A 357 -0.69 -4.22 -5.02
CA ALA A 357 -0.52 -3.70 -3.67
C ALA A 357 0.36 -2.44 -3.61
N THR A 358 1.49 -2.45 -4.31
CA THR A 358 2.43 -1.33 -4.38
C THR A 358 1.79 -0.08 -4.97
N ALA A 359 1.13 -0.20 -6.11
CA ALA A 359 0.48 0.93 -6.78
C ALA A 359 -0.73 1.43 -6.00
N VAL A 360 -1.55 0.51 -5.44
CA VAL A 360 -2.69 0.87 -4.59
C VAL A 360 -2.23 1.66 -3.38
N GLY A 361 -1.20 1.20 -2.67
CA GLY A 361 -0.66 1.89 -1.50
C GLY A 361 -0.07 3.26 -1.82
N ALA A 362 0.56 3.42 -2.98
CA ALA A 362 1.02 4.72 -3.45
C ALA A 362 -0.16 5.69 -3.68
N ALA A 363 -1.24 5.23 -4.31
CA ALA A 363 -2.45 6.02 -4.53
C ALA A 363 -3.15 6.40 -3.21
N LEU A 364 -3.22 5.48 -2.25
CA LEU A 364 -3.87 5.67 -0.95
C LEU A 364 -3.26 6.82 -0.14
N GLN A 365 -2.00 7.19 -0.34
CA GLN A 365 -1.41 8.35 0.32
C GLN A 365 -2.12 9.66 -0.05
N HIS A 366 -2.61 9.79 -1.30
CA HIS A 366 -3.43 10.93 -1.71
C HIS A 366 -4.82 10.88 -1.09
N VAL A 367 -5.41 9.70 -0.98
CA VAL A 367 -6.71 9.50 -0.31
C VAL A 367 -6.60 9.86 1.17
N GLU A 368 -5.57 9.37 1.86
CA GLU A 368 -5.32 9.68 3.28
C GLU A 368 -5.12 11.18 3.49
N SER A 369 -4.27 11.79 2.68
CA SER A 369 -4.04 13.24 2.74
C SER A 369 -5.33 14.04 2.51
N PHE A 370 -6.15 13.61 1.56
CA PHE A 370 -7.44 14.24 1.27
C PHE A 370 -8.39 14.12 2.46
N ILE A 371 -8.62 12.92 3.01
CA ILE A 371 -9.52 12.69 4.15
C ILE A 371 -9.09 13.50 5.39
N ASN A 372 -7.80 13.68 5.57
CA ASN A 372 -7.25 14.39 6.72
C ASN A 372 -7.25 15.92 6.57
N ASN A 373 -7.44 16.48 5.36
CA ASN A 373 -7.30 17.90 5.07
C ASN A 373 -8.48 18.52 4.31
N VAL A 374 -9.67 17.98 4.47
CA VAL A 374 -10.91 18.47 3.84
C VAL A 374 -11.29 19.90 4.25
#